data_ee2fc9f37fb26fadfaa635903900271b
#
_entry.id   ee2fc9f37fb26fadfaa635903900271b
#
_cell.length_a   1.000
_cell.length_b   1.000
_cell.length_c   1.000
_cell.angle_alpha   90.00
_cell.angle_beta   90.00
_cell.angle_gamma   90.00
#
_symmetry.space_group_name_H-M   'P 1'
#
loop_
_entity.id
_entity.type
_entity.pdbx_description
1 polymer ?
#
loop_
_entity_poly.entity_id
_entity_poly.type
_entity_poly.pdbx_seq_one_letter_code
_entity_poly.pdbx_strand_id
1 'polypeptide(L)'
;MSRTAWKFLLPALLLSTAALAAGSADVKVGTAIEKYEVTGASDTFKVAPETKLYAGTKITGIENDKVTVVFEKDGKEASRVELKVPRTPYRTHAYKTIRAGDSGTWTVKVLGPDGAEIGSSKFQVEVSG
;
A
#
# COMPACT_ATOMS: atom_id res chain seq x y z
N MET A 1 -21.86 -35.83 -10.85
CA MET A 1 -21.68 -35.58 -10.57
C MET A 1 -21.48 -34.77 -10.20
N SER A 2 -21.57 -34.22 -10.15
CA SER A 2 -21.29 -33.46 -9.88
C SER A 2 -21.05 -33.11 -9.03
N ARG A 3 -21.07 -33.06 -8.47
CA ARG A 3 -20.77 -32.70 -7.65
C ARG A 3 -20.06 -32.04 -7.35
N THR A 4 -19.71 -31.88 -7.47
CA THR A 4 -18.70 -31.43 -7.40
C THR A 4 -18.55 -30.15 -7.41
N ALA A 5 -18.99 -29.60 -8.10
CA ALA A 5 -18.84 -28.31 -8.24
C ALA A 5 -19.11 -27.53 -7.08
N TRP A 6 -19.99 -27.80 -6.41
CA TRP A 6 -20.45 -26.99 -5.48
C TRP A 6 -19.65 -26.70 -4.37
N LYS A 7 -18.74 -27.39 -4.12
CA LYS A 7 -18.10 -27.14 -3.04
C LYS A 7 -17.33 -25.98 -2.93
N PHE A 8 -16.70 -25.56 -3.91
CA PHE A 8 -15.86 -24.51 -3.76
C PHE A 8 -16.47 -23.20 -3.61
N LEU A 9 -17.66 -23.06 -3.73
CA LEU A 9 -18.29 -21.84 -3.61
C LEU A 9 -18.24 -21.28 -2.28
N LEU A 10 -18.32 -22.06 -1.30
CA LEU A 10 -18.42 -21.60 0.01
C LEU A 10 -17.25 -20.86 0.56
N PRO A 11 -16.08 -21.26 0.30
CA PRO A 11 -14.92 -20.61 0.86
C PRO A 11 -14.80 -19.15 0.52
N ALA A 12 -15.26 -18.80 -0.61
CA ALA A 12 -15.14 -17.43 -1.04
C ALA A 12 -15.88 -16.47 -0.15
N LEU A 13 -16.94 -16.89 0.43
CA LEU A 13 -17.70 -16.02 1.24
C LEU A 13 -17.01 -15.71 2.53
N LEU A 14 -16.30 -16.64 3.05
CA LEU A 14 -15.64 -16.44 4.30
C LEU A 14 -14.54 -15.45 4.19
N LEU A 15 -13.87 -15.42 3.07
CA LEU A 15 -12.80 -14.50 2.87
C LEU A 15 -13.26 -13.06 2.87
N SER A 16 -14.42 -12.83 2.29
CA SER A 16 -14.94 -11.49 2.25
C SER A 16 -15.24 -10.97 3.62
N THR A 17 -15.73 -11.80 4.47
CA THR A 17 -16.08 -11.39 5.81
C THR A 17 -14.82 -11.01 6.58
N ALA A 18 -13.78 -11.77 6.43
CA ALA A 18 -12.56 -11.49 7.13
C ALA A 18 -11.97 -10.16 6.68
N ALA A 19 -12.05 -9.88 5.41
CA ALA A 19 -11.51 -8.64 4.89
C ALA A 19 -12.21 -7.42 5.47
N LEU A 20 -13.49 -7.50 5.71
CA LEU A 20 -14.20 -6.36 6.24
C LEU A 20 -13.77 -6.02 7.65
N ALA A 21 -13.29 -6.97 8.41
CA ALA A 21 -12.90 -6.71 9.77
C ALA A 21 -11.54 -6.05 9.89
N ALA A 22 -10.77 -6.01 8.83
CA ALA A 22 -9.40 -5.56 8.90
C ALA A 22 -9.19 -4.06 8.72
N GLY A 23 -10.24 -3.31 8.43
CA GLY A 23 -10.11 -1.89 8.11
C GLY A 23 -9.78 -1.69 6.65
N SER A 24 -9.53 -0.46 6.24
CA SER A 24 -9.20 -0.16 4.85
C SER A 24 -8.23 1.01 4.77
N ALA A 25 -7.52 1.09 3.66
CA ALA A 25 -6.59 2.17 3.41
C ALA A 25 -6.68 2.61 1.95
N ASP A 26 -6.77 3.94 1.74
CA ASP A 26 -6.60 4.51 0.42
C ASP A 26 -5.14 4.83 0.30
N VAL A 27 -4.50 4.50 -0.80
CA VAL A 27 -3.07 4.71 -0.98
C VAL A 27 -2.82 5.50 -2.25
N LYS A 28 -2.05 6.60 -2.14
CA LYS A 28 -1.64 7.39 -3.28
C LYS A 28 -0.15 7.60 -3.21
N VAL A 29 0.51 7.58 -4.36
CA VAL A 29 1.95 7.80 -4.44
C VAL A 29 2.19 9.10 -5.19
N GLY A 30 3.08 9.93 -4.68
CA GLY A 30 3.41 11.19 -5.30
C GLY A 30 4.77 11.70 -4.88
N THR A 31 5.05 12.95 -5.24
CA THR A 31 6.38 13.52 -5.06
C THR A 31 6.51 14.36 -3.80
N ALA A 32 5.42 14.66 -3.13
CA ALA A 32 5.47 15.44 -1.89
C ALA A 32 4.23 15.22 -1.04
N ILE A 33 4.31 15.62 0.21
CA ILE A 33 3.17 15.62 1.12
C ILE A 33 2.93 17.07 1.52
N GLU A 34 1.70 17.54 1.37
CA GLU A 34 1.31 18.89 1.82
C GLU A 34 0.00 18.79 2.57
N LYS A 35 -0.01 19.30 3.79
CA LYS A 35 -1.21 19.29 4.63
C LYS A 35 -1.80 17.87 4.73
N TYR A 36 -0.92 16.91 4.98
CA TYR A 36 -1.27 15.49 5.13
C TYR A 36 -1.77 14.81 3.86
N GLU A 37 -1.65 15.46 2.71
CA GLU A 37 -2.09 14.86 1.45
C GLU A 37 -0.95 14.77 0.45
N VAL A 38 -1.01 13.76 -0.40
CA VAL A 38 -0.02 13.57 -1.44
C VAL A 38 -0.24 14.58 -2.54
N THR A 39 0.84 15.22 -2.99
CA THR A 39 0.81 16.06 -4.17
C THR A 39 1.71 15.43 -5.23
N GLY A 40 1.46 15.76 -6.48
CA GLY A 40 2.20 15.16 -7.59
C GLY A 40 1.88 13.70 -7.78
N ALA A 41 0.66 13.28 -7.45
CA ALA A 41 0.27 11.89 -7.57
C ALA A 41 0.26 11.45 -9.03
N SER A 42 0.74 10.26 -9.29
CA SER A 42 0.78 9.70 -10.62
C SER A 42 0.96 8.19 -10.52
N ASP A 43 0.81 7.49 -11.63
CA ASP A 43 1.13 6.08 -11.69
C ASP A 43 2.45 5.83 -12.43
N THR A 44 3.12 6.89 -12.88
CA THR A 44 4.41 6.78 -13.54
C THR A 44 5.29 7.95 -13.11
N PHE A 45 6.51 7.64 -12.70
CA PHE A 45 7.45 8.65 -12.23
C PHE A 45 8.77 8.51 -12.96
N LYS A 46 9.25 9.65 -13.54
CA LYS A 46 10.60 9.72 -14.07
C LYS A 46 11.36 10.62 -13.12
N VAL A 47 12.31 10.06 -12.41
CA VAL A 47 12.97 10.77 -11.33
C VAL A 47 14.47 10.55 -11.36
N ALA A 48 15.20 11.51 -10.80
CA ALA A 48 16.63 11.37 -10.62
C ALA A 48 16.93 10.46 -9.44
N PRO A 49 18.13 9.88 -9.37
CA PRO A 49 18.50 9.11 -8.19
C PRO A 49 18.41 9.97 -6.92
N GLU A 50 18.11 9.34 -5.82
CA GLU A 50 17.97 9.98 -4.51
C GLU A 50 16.68 10.81 -4.36
N THR A 51 15.74 10.66 -5.26
CA THR A 51 14.44 11.30 -5.12
C THR A 51 13.57 10.47 -4.18
N LYS A 52 12.82 11.14 -3.32
CA LYS A 52 11.87 10.46 -2.44
C LYS A 52 10.50 10.40 -3.11
N LEU A 53 9.89 9.23 -3.08
CA LEU A 53 8.49 9.08 -3.46
C LEU A 53 7.70 8.77 -2.20
N TYR A 54 6.59 9.46 -2.03
CA TYR A 54 5.78 9.38 -0.83
C TYR A 54 4.53 8.57 -1.08
N ALA A 55 4.24 7.66 -0.17
CA ALA A 55 3.00 6.91 -0.19
C ALA A 55 2.13 7.49 0.92
N GLY A 56 1.12 8.25 0.55
CA GLY A 56 0.17 8.79 1.50
C GLY A 56 -1.00 7.84 1.63
N THR A 57 -1.50 7.68 2.82
CA THR A 57 -2.61 6.76 3.04
C THR A 57 -3.61 7.33 4.03
N LYS A 58 -4.89 7.11 3.74
CA LYS A 58 -5.95 7.42 4.67
C LYS A 58 -6.48 6.10 5.19
N ILE A 59 -6.39 5.88 6.47
CA ILE A 59 -6.72 4.61 7.11
C ILE A 59 -8.03 4.76 7.84
N THR A 60 -8.94 3.81 7.62
CA THR A 60 -10.27 3.82 8.22
C THR A 60 -10.50 2.47 8.90
N GLY A 61 -11.13 2.51 10.07
CA GLY A 61 -11.49 1.27 10.76
C GLY A 61 -10.41 0.68 11.65
N ILE A 62 -9.32 1.42 11.86
CA ILE A 62 -8.23 1.00 12.73
C ILE A 62 -7.95 2.16 13.68
N GLU A 63 -7.84 1.88 14.96
CA GLU A 63 -7.44 2.91 15.91
C GLU A 63 -6.69 2.29 17.09
N ASN A 64 -5.81 3.06 17.69
CA ASN A 64 -4.95 2.61 18.77
C ASN A 64 -4.14 1.37 18.41
N ASP A 65 -3.69 1.32 17.16
CA ASP A 65 -2.97 0.17 16.64
C ASP A 65 -1.99 0.66 15.59
N LYS A 66 -1.45 -0.21 14.79
CA LYS A 66 -0.48 0.16 13.79
C LYS A 66 -0.74 -0.56 12.48
N VAL A 67 -0.19 0.00 11.42
CA VAL A 67 -0.21 -0.61 10.10
C VAL A 67 1.22 -0.70 9.61
N THR A 68 1.46 -1.54 8.61
CA THR A 68 2.77 -1.66 7.99
C THR A 68 2.66 -1.26 6.54
N VAL A 69 3.52 -0.34 6.10
CA VAL A 69 3.59 0.05 4.70
C VAL A 69 4.76 -0.69 4.09
N VAL A 70 4.50 -1.46 3.04
CA VAL A 70 5.51 -2.27 2.37
C VAL A 70 5.69 -1.73 0.96
N PHE A 71 6.94 -1.45 0.57
CA PHE A 71 7.26 -1.10 -0.79
C PHE A 71 7.86 -2.33 -1.46
N GLU A 72 7.28 -2.73 -2.58
CA GLU A 72 7.78 -3.88 -3.35
C GLU A 72 8.22 -3.40 -4.72
N LYS A 73 9.31 -3.96 -5.20
CA LYS A 73 9.78 -3.72 -6.55
C LYS A 73 9.78 -5.04 -7.29
N ASP A 74 9.09 -5.07 -8.41
CA ASP A 74 8.98 -6.27 -9.25
C ASP A 74 8.59 -7.51 -8.42
N GLY A 75 7.66 -7.30 -7.48
CA GLY A 75 7.13 -8.38 -6.66
C GLY A 75 7.95 -8.74 -5.43
N LYS A 76 9.07 -8.07 -5.19
CA LYS A 76 9.90 -8.36 -4.02
C LYS A 76 9.91 -7.21 -3.06
N GLU A 77 9.84 -7.50 -1.78
CA GLU A 77 9.85 -6.45 -0.77
C GLU A 77 11.19 -5.71 -0.78
N ALA A 78 11.11 -4.39 -0.89
CA ALA A 78 12.27 -3.52 -0.86
C ALA A 78 12.41 -2.82 0.50
N SER A 79 11.30 -2.48 1.14
CA SER A 79 11.36 -1.90 2.48
C SER A 79 9.99 -2.00 3.13
N ARG A 80 9.97 -1.83 4.45
CA ARG A 80 8.71 -1.77 5.20
C ARG A 80 8.86 -0.81 6.36
N VAL A 81 7.76 -0.16 6.70
CA VAL A 81 7.72 0.85 7.76
C VAL A 81 6.45 0.61 8.57
N GLU A 82 6.58 0.59 9.90
CA GLU A 82 5.41 0.54 10.76
C GLU A 82 4.98 1.94 11.12
N LEU A 83 3.68 2.20 11.06
CA LEU A 83 3.13 3.50 11.38
C LEU A 83 2.03 3.34 12.41
N LYS A 84 2.01 4.22 13.40
CA LYS A 84 0.97 4.20 14.42
C LYS A 84 -0.29 4.86 13.91
N VAL A 85 -1.43 4.29 14.26
CA VAL A 85 -2.74 4.81 13.88
C VAL A 85 -3.52 5.06 15.17
N PRO A 86 -3.47 6.28 15.71
CA PRO A 86 -4.08 6.56 17.00
C PRO A 86 -5.59 6.66 16.98
N ARG A 87 -6.15 6.96 15.81
CA ARG A 87 -7.60 7.14 15.70
C ARG A 87 -8.07 6.86 14.28
N THR A 88 -9.36 6.74 14.07
CA THR A 88 -9.94 6.53 12.76
C THR A 88 -10.88 7.68 12.42
N PRO A 89 -10.89 8.26 11.21
CA PRO A 89 -9.91 8.00 10.14
C PRO A 89 -8.60 8.70 10.42
N TYR A 90 -7.53 8.23 9.81
CA TYR A 90 -6.22 8.80 10.07
C TYR A 90 -5.41 8.90 8.78
N ARG A 91 -4.77 10.05 8.54
CA ARG A 91 -3.91 10.22 7.39
C ARG A 91 -2.46 10.17 7.84
N THR A 92 -1.67 9.39 7.15
CA THR A 92 -0.26 9.25 7.44
C THR A 92 0.49 8.95 6.14
N HIS A 93 1.78 8.79 6.21
CA HIS A 93 2.57 8.51 5.02
C HIS A 93 3.88 7.82 5.35
N ALA A 94 4.45 7.22 4.33
CA ALA A 94 5.81 6.70 4.37
C ALA A 94 6.48 7.12 3.08
N TYR A 95 7.79 6.96 2.96
CA TYR A 95 8.47 7.28 1.72
C TYR A 95 9.53 6.25 1.41
N LYS A 96 9.94 6.22 0.15
CA LYS A 96 11.03 5.40 -0.31
C LYS A 96 11.97 6.28 -1.11
N THR A 97 13.25 6.24 -0.79
CA THR A 97 14.27 6.94 -1.57
C THR A 97 14.60 6.07 -2.77
N ILE A 98 14.43 6.62 -3.96
CA ILE A 98 14.66 5.91 -5.20
C ILE A 98 16.12 6.06 -5.60
N ARG A 99 16.76 4.95 -5.90
CA ARG A 99 18.17 4.94 -6.24
C ARG A 99 18.38 4.55 -7.68
N ALA A 100 19.61 4.61 -8.14
CA ALA A 100 19.92 4.41 -9.55
C ALA A 100 19.41 3.08 -10.12
N GLY A 101 19.40 2.02 -9.34
CA GLY A 101 18.96 0.71 -9.82
C GLY A 101 17.47 0.41 -9.63
N ASP A 102 16.69 1.42 -9.31
CA ASP A 102 15.31 1.20 -8.88
C ASP A 102 14.23 1.35 -9.95
N SER A 103 14.62 1.44 -11.22
CA SER A 103 13.63 1.44 -12.30
C SER A 103 12.87 0.14 -12.30
N GLY A 104 11.58 0.20 -12.48
CA GLY A 104 10.75 -1.01 -12.55
C GLY A 104 9.33 -0.76 -12.11
N THR A 105 8.61 -1.84 -11.84
CA THR A 105 7.24 -1.80 -11.38
C THR A 105 7.22 -1.91 -9.87
N TRP A 106 6.61 -0.93 -9.25
CA TRP A 106 6.55 -0.85 -7.79
C TRP A 106 5.13 -1.01 -7.29
N THR A 107 4.99 -1.54 -6.11
CA THR A 107 3.70 -1.63 -5.44
C THR A 107 3.90 -1.20 -4.00
N VAL A 108 3.01 -0.35 -3.51
CA VAL A 108 2.93 -0.01 -2.10
C VAL A 108 1.74 -0.76 -1.53
N LYS A 109 1.95 -1.50 -0.47
CA LYS A 109 0.88 -2.21 0.22
C LYS A 109 0.77 -1.70 1.63
N VAL A 110 -0.44 -1.55 2.12
CA VAL A 110 -0.67 -1.25 3.53
C VAL A 110 -1.25 -2.49 4.16
N LEU A 111 -0.59 -2.99 5.19
CA LEU A 111 -1.03 -4.17 5.91
C LEU A 111 -1.62 -3.73 7.24
N GLY A 112 -2.77 -4.31 7.59
CA GLY A 112 -3.40 -4.03 8.87
C GLY A 112 -2.67 -4.70 10.02
N PRO A 113 -3.18 -4.53 11.24
CA PRO A 113 -2.51 -5.09 12.43
C PRO A 113 -2.36 -6.60 12.40
N ASP A 114 -3.22 -7.28 11.68
CA ASP A 114 -3.17 -8.73 11.56
C ASP A 114 -2.33 -9.20 10.37
N GLY A 115 -1.72 -8.27 9.64
CA GLY A 115 -0.90 -8.61 8.50
C GLY A 115 -1.63 -8.71 7.18
N ALA A 116 -2.95 -8.56 7.16
CA ALA A 116 -3.71 -8.62 5.93
C ALA A 116 -3.59 -7.31 5.15
N GLU A 117 -3.55 -7.39 3.83
CA GLU A 117 -3.48 -6.21 2.99
C GLU A 117 -4.81 -5.48 3.02
N ILE A 118 -4.80 -4.19 3.33
CA ILE A 118 -6.00 -3.38 3.39
C ILE A 118 -6.03 -2.25 2.37
N GLY A 119 -4.97 -2.09 1.62
CA GLY A 119 -4.92 -1.13 0.52
C GLY A 119 -3.62 -1.27 -0.23
N SER A 120 -3.59 -0.82 -1.48
CA SER A 120 -2.37 -0.86 -2.27
C SER A 120 -2.45 0.09 -3.45
N SER A 121 -1.30 0.37 -4.05
CA SER A 121 -1.21 1.18 -5.25
C SER A 121 0.01 0.73 -6.05
N LYS A 122 -0.13 0.63 -7.37
CA LYS A 122 0.98 0.28 -8.25
C LYS A 122 1.45 1.51 -9.00
N PHE A 123 2.73 1.58 -9.25
CA PHE A 123 3.30 2.68 -10.03
C PHE A 123 4.57 2.21 -10.72
N GLN A 124 4.95 2.95 -11.75
CA GLN A 124 6.15 2.65 -12.50
C GLN A 124 7.21 3.70 -12.17
N VAL A 125 8.45 3.30 -12.09
CA VAL A 125 9.55 4.22 -11.84
C VAL A 125 10.58 4.05 -12.95
N GLU A 126 11.00 5.20 -13.50
CA GLU A 126 12.10 5.26 -14.44
C GLU A 126 13.12 6.21 -13.84
N VAL A 127 14.32 5.73 -13.57
CA VAL A 127 15.34 6.55 -12.96
C VAL A 127 16.20 7.13 -14.07
N SER A 128 16.30 8.47 -14.10
CA SER A 128 17.06 9.16 -15.14
C SER A 128 18.53 9.22 -14.77
N GLY A 129 19.33 9.31 -15.75
CA GLY A 129 20.75 9.50 -15.54
C GLY A 129 21.55 8.30 -15.62
#